data_a544d6f160fc810cefbbbe7943d822d4
#
_entry.id   a544d6f160fc810cefbbbe7943d822d4
#
_cell.length_a   1.000
_cell.length_b   1.000
_cell.length_c   1.000
_cell.angle_alpha   90.00
_cell.angle_beta   90.00
_cell.angle_gamma   90.00
#
_symmetry.space_group_name_H-M   'P 1'
#
loop_
_entity.id
_entity.type
_entity.pdbx_description
1 polymer ?
#
loop_
_entity_poly.entity_id
_entity_poly.type
_entity_poly.pdbx_seq_one_letter_code
_entity_poly.pdbx_strand_id
1 'polypeptide(L)'
;QLASFRNNLSALASAVLEFKEQPLELDYLIASGRDAALPASRAGFFASAWFQLRAFAGSFFEDYNAVGVSAGGGEPLRVWANGDTTGREQLAVLKRLIDNEFTPETGTPVQLSLVSGGQIMTQAILAGAGPDVAIFADEATPINLSMRGALEDLSAYPGYEELTDWFYPSAFTPYEYEGGIYALPETQLYNMLFYRTDVFEELQLTAPASWDDFFVVSSTLQKNHLDIGIPEDIKIFESLVLQNGGEFFAPGN
;
A
#
# COMPACT_ATOMS: atom_id res chain seq x y z
N GLN A 1 16.03 31.74 13.91
CA GLN A 1 15.81 30.38 14.44
C GLN A 1 14.88 29.55 13.55
N LEU A 2 13.72 30.07 13.09
CA LEU A 2 12.78 29.33 12.24
C LEU A 2 13.35 29.00 10.85
N ALA A 3 14.11 29.95 10.24
CA ALA A 3 14.77 29.74 8.97
C ALA A 3 15.86 28.66 9.06
N SER A 4 16.66 28.67 10.13
CA SER A 4 17.66 27.64 10.39
C SER A 4 17.02 26.27 10.60
N PHE A 5 15.90 26.21 11.30
CA PHE A 5 15.14 24.96 11.49
C PHE A 5 14.62 24.40 10.16
N ARG A 6 14.02 25.24 9.31
CA ARG A 6 13.56 24.84 7.97
C ARG A 6 14.70 24.33 7.08
N ASN A 7 15.83 25.04 7.09
CA ASN A 7 17.01 24.62 6.31
C ASN A 7 17.56 23.27 6.81
N ASN A 8 17.62 23.08 8.12
CA ASN A 8 18.06 21.81 8.69
C ASN A 8 17.08 20.67 8.38
N LEU A 9 15.76 20.93 8.39
CA LEU A 9 14.75 19.96 8.02
C LEU A 9 14.86 19.57 6.54
N SER A 10 15.04 20.57 5.65
CA SER A 10 15.25 20.30 4.21
C SER A 10 16.53 19.52 3.96
N ALA A 11 17.64 19.87 4.64
CA ALA A 11 18.89 19.14 4.54
C ALA A 11 18.77 17.70 5.04
N LEU A 12 18.03 17.48 6.15
CA LEU A 12 17.75 16.14 6.67
C LEU A 12 16.91 15.33 5.69
N ALA A 13 15.86 15.92 5.11
CA ALA A 13 15.02 15.26 4.12
C ALA A 13 15.82 14.85 2.87
N SER A 14 16.70 15.74 2.36
CA SER A 14 17.60 15.42 1.25
C SER A 14 18.57 14.30 1.60
N ALA A 15 19.17 14.33 2.80
CA ALA A 15 20.07 13.30 3.26
C ALA A 15 19.37 11.93 3.39
N VAL A 16 18.11 11.91 3.89
CA VAL A 16 17.32 10.67 3.99
C VAL A 16 17.03 10.09 2.60
N LEU A 17 16.74 10.92 1.59
CA LEU A 17 16.55 10.47 0.22
C LEU A 17 17.86 9.92 -0.37
N GLU A 18 18.98 10.59 -0.16
CA GLU A 18 20.29 10.14 -0.60
C GLU A 18 20.70 8.80 0.06
N PHE A 19 20.44 8.64 1.35
CA PHE A 19 20.67 7.38 2.05
C PHE A 19 19.76 6.24 1.56
N LYS A 20 18.57 6.53 1.07
CA LYS A 20 17.67 5.54 0.50
C LYS A 20 18.19 4.96 -0.82
N GLU A 21 18.96 5.74 -1.58
CA GLU A 21 19.51 5.36 -2.89
C GLU A 21 20.98 4.91 -2.83
N GLN A 22 21.60 4.89 -1.64
CA GLN A 22 22.98 4.46 -1.50
C GLN A 22 23.15 3.00 -1.91
N PRO A 23 24.08 2.70 -2.83
CA PRO A 23 24.43 1.32 -3.15
C PRO A 23 25.02 0.64 -1.91
N LEU A 24 24.75 -0.65 -1.77
CA LEU A 24 25.31 -1.44 -0.70
C LEU A 24 26.84 -1.56 -0.90
N GLU A 25 27.61 -0.75 -0.22
CA GLU A 25 29.07 -0.73 -0.35
C GLU A 25 29.75 -1.77 0.56
N LEU A 26 28.99 -2.38 1.48
CA LEU A 26 29.48 -3.35 2.45
C LEU A 26 28.85 -4.72 2.19
N ASP A 27 29.61 -5.66 1.64
CA ASP A 27 29.12 -7.01 1.36
C ASP A 27 28.98 -7.85 2.65
N TYR A 28 29.88 -7.65 3.62
CA TYR A 28 29.85 -8.36 4.89
C TYR A 28 30.67 -7.67 5.98
N LEU A 29 30.29 -7.89 7.22
CA LEU A 29 31.06 -7.52 8.43
C LEU A 29 31.42 -8.79 9.20
N ILE A 30 32.72 -9.02 9.43
CA ILE A 30 33.19 -10.18 10.19
C ILE A 30 33.86 -9.70 11.49
N ALA A 31 33.35 -10.21 12.60
CA ALA A 31 34.04 -10.15 13.88
C ALA A 31 34.71 -11.50 14.13
N SER A 32 36.04 -11.54 14.14
CA SER A 32 36.82 -12.79 14.30
C SER A 32 37.88 -12.68 15.37
N GLY A 33 38.31 -13.83 15.90
CA GLY A 33 39.46 -13.93 16.77
C GLY A 33 40.76 -13.59 16.05
N ARG A 34 41.83 -13.30 16.81
CA ARG A 34 43.11 -12.79 16.32
C ARG A 34 43.80 -13.70 15.29
N ASP A 35 43.54 -14.99 15.34
CA ASP A 35 44.18 -16.02 14.51
C ASP A 35 43.25 -16.59 13.40
N ALA A 36 42.10 -15.98 13.17
CA ALA A 36 41.18 -16.43 12.13
C ALA A 36 41.63 -15.94 10.76
N ALA A 37 41.64 -16.87 9.78
CA ALA A 37 41.88 -16.51 8.39
C ALA A 37 40.70 -15.68 7.86
N LEU A 38 40.95 -14.44 7.48
CA LEU A 38 39.95 -13.58 6.89
C LEU A 38 39.77 -13.90 5.39
N PRO A 39 38.53 -13.88 4.87
CA PRO A 39 38.30 -14.00 3.45
C PRO A 39 38.94 -12.84 2.69
N ALA A 40 39.29 -13.08 1.42
CA ALA A 40 39.88 -12.05 0.56
C ALA A 40 38.89 -10.89 0.37
N SER A 41 39.39 -9.65 0.52
CA SER A 41 38.58 -8.42 0.39
C SER A 41 38.05 -8.16 -1.03
N ARG A 42 38.58 -8.88 -2.03
CA ARG A 42 38.11 -8.80 -3.42
C ARG A 42 38.18 -10.19 -4.06
N ALA A 43 37.13 -10.52 -4.82
CA ALA A 43 37.13 -11.71 -5.64
C ALA A 43 38.12 -11.58 -6.80
N GLY A 44 38.83 -12.65 -7.14
CA GLY A 44 39.69 -12.70 -8.32
C GLY A 44 38.86 -12.63 -9.61
N PHE A 45 39.50 -12.24 -10.72
CA PHE A 45 38.85 -12.05 -12.03
C PHE A 45 37.95 -13.22 -12.46
N PHE A 46 38.42 -14.44 -12.33
CA PHE A 46 37.64 -15.62 -12.68
C PHE A 46 36.45 -15.86 -11.73
N ALA A 47 36.60 -15.58 -10.45
CA ALA A 47 35.51 -15.70 -9.48
C ALA A 47 34.43 -14.63 -9.73
N SER A 48 34.83 -13.41 -10.07
CA SER A 48 33.91 -12.32 -10.43
C SER A 48 33.18 -12.62 -11.77
N ALA A 49 33.89 -13.12 -12.78
CA ALA A 49 33.29 -13.50 -14.06
C ALA A 49 32.29 -14.65 -13.89
N TRP A 50 32.64 -15.66 -13.10
CA TRP A 50 31.74 -16.79 -12.78
C TRP A 50 30.52 -16.34 -12.00
N PHE A 51 30.68 -15.46 -11.02
CA PHE A 51 29.57 -14.87 -10.28
C PHE A 51 28.62 -14.09 -11.20
N GLN A 52 29.16 -13.25 -12.09
CA GLN A 52 28.36 -12.49 -13.06
C GLN A 52 27.60 -13.42 -14.02
N LEU A 53 28.24 -14.47 -14.51
CA LEU A 53 27.58 -15.45 -15.38
C LEU A 53 26.47 -16.21 -14.64
N ARG A 54 26.73 -16.61 -13.40
CA ARG A 54 25.74 -17.28 -12.54
C ARG A 54 24.59 -16.34 -12.17
N ALA A 55 24.87 -15.08 -11.83
CA ALA A 55 23.86 -14.07 -11.54
C ALA A 55 22.99 -13.77 -12.77
N PHE A 56 23.62 -13.67 -13.94
CA PHE A 56 22.91 -13.52 -15.21
C PHE A 56 22.01 -14.74 -15.50
N ALA A 57 22.50 -15.94 -15.38
CA ALA A 57 21.69 -17.15 -15.55
C ALA A 57 20.58 -17.23 -14.49
N GLY A 58 20.88 -16.92 -13.21
CA GLY A 58 19.92 -16.91 -12.10
C GLY A 58 18.79 -15.91 -12.31
N SER A 59 19.09 -14.75 -12.92
CA SER A 59 18.08 -13.71 -13.17
C SER A 59 16.92 -14.15 -14.08
N PHE A 60 17.07 -15.25 -14.82
CA PHE A 60 15.98 -15.83 -15.60
C PHE A 60 15.09 -16.81 -14.81
N PHE A 61 15.55 -17.24 -13.64
CA PHE A 61 14.86 -18.25 -12.83
C PHE A 61 14.46 -17.77 -11.45
N GLU A 62 15.04 -16.67 -10.98
CA GLU A 62 14.71 -16.08 -9.69
C GLU A 62 13.68 -14.96 -9.86
N ASP A 63 12.57 -15.07 -9.14
CA ASP A 63 11.58 -14.00 -9.02
C ASP A 63 12.04 -13.01 -7.94
N TYR A 64 12.65 -11.93 -8.37
CA TYR A 64 13.13 -10.84 -7.48
C TYR A 64 12.00 -10.08 -6.77
N ASN A 65 10.75 -10.24 -7.20
CA ASN A 65 9.58 -9.65 -6.58
C ASN A 65 9.02 -10.55 -5.46
N ALA A 66 9.45 -11.80 -5.39
CA ALA A 66 9.00 -12.73 -4.37
C ALA A 66 9.48 -12.28 -2.97
N VAL A 67 8.53 -12.09 -2.07
CA VAL A 67 8.80 -11.86 -0.64
C VAL A 67 9.10 -13.19 0.05
N GLY A 68 8.62 -14.28 -0.51
CA GLY A 68 8.89 -15.65 -0.09
C GLY A 68 7.67 -16.55 -0.26
N VAL A 69 7.93 -17.85 -0.13
CA VAL A 69 6.91 -18.90 -0.16
C VAL A 69 6.73 -19.43 1.26
N SER A 70 5.50 -19.65 1.69
CA SER A 70 5.21 -20.30 2.98
C SER A 70 5.44 -21.80 2.91
N ALA A 71 5.77 -22.42 4.05
CA ALA A 71 6.03 -23.84 4.13
C ALA A 71 4.72 -24.64 4.05
N GLY A 72 4.48 -25.31 2.94
CA GLY A 72 3.29 -26.15 2.73
C GLY A 72 3.52 -27.16 1.63
N GLY A 73 2.58 -28.08 1.45
CA GLY A 73 2.61 -29.09 0.38
C GLY A 73 1.67 -28.70 -0.76
N GLY A 74 2.13 -28.86 -2.01
CA GLY A 74 1.34 -28.56 -3.20
C GLY A 74 1.80 -27.30 -3.94
N GLU A 75 1.02 -26.92 -4.95
CA GLU A 75 1.26 -25.69 -5.72
C GLU A 75 0.89 -24.46 -4.87
N PRO A 76 1.77 -23.48 -4.75
CA PRO A 76 1.50 -22.32 -3.92
C PRO A 76 0.47 -21.38 -4.58
N LEU A 77 -0.44 -20.85 -3.79
CA LEU A 77 -1.33 -19.74 -4.17
C LEU A 77 -0.47 -18.50 -4.43
N ARG A 78 -0.52 -17.98 -5.64
CA ARG A 78 0.24 -16.77 -6.03
C ARG A 78 -0.52 -15.52 -5.64
N VAL A 79 0.01 -14.81 -4.65
CA VAL A 79 -0.57 -13.57 -4.13
C VAL A 79 0.35 -12.41 -4.49
N TRP A 80 -0.18 -11.45 -5.24
CA TRP A 80 0.55 -10.22 -5.60
C TRP A 80 0.01 -9.04 -4.81
N ALA A 81 0.91 -8.32 -4.14
CA ALA A 81 0.61 -7.08 -3.46
C ALA A 81 1.06 -5.89 -4.31
N ASN A 82 0.21 -4.87 -4.42
CA ASN A 82 0.54 -3.66 -5.14
C ASN A 82 1.53 -2.80 -4.34
N GLY A 83 2.74 -2.65 -4.84
CA GLY A 83 3.82 -1.90 -4.21
C GLY A 83 3.65 -0.38 -4.24
N ASP A 84 2.73 0.13 -5.06
CA ASP A 84 2.43 1.57 -5.10
C ASP A 84 1.52 2.00 -3.94
N THR A 85 0.73 1.07 -3.40
CA THR A 85 -0.25 1.32 -2.33
C THR A 85 0.18 0.74 -0.99
N THR A 86 1.14 -0.20 -0.97
CA THR A 86 1.62 -0.86 0.25
C THR A 86 3.11 -0.78 0.45
N GLY A 87 3.55 -0.71 1.70
CA GLY A 87 4.96 -0.70 2.08
C GLY A 87 5.50 -2.10 2.40
N ARG A 88 6.83 -2.23 2.39
CA ARG A 88 7.51 -3.48 2.76
C ARG A 88 7.20 -3.94 4.18
N GLU A 89 6.95 -3.01 5.10
CA GLU A 89 6.60 -3.32 6.49
C GLU A 89 5.25 -4.02 6.60
N GLN A 90 4.24 -3.53 5.86
CA GLN A 90 2.92 -4.16 5.79
C GLN A 90 3.01 -5.56 5.20
N LEU A 91 3.82 -5.74 4.16
CA LEU A 91 4.08 -7.05 3.57
C LEU A 91 4.79 -8.01 4.52
N ALA A 92 5.72 -7.53 5.33
CA ALA A 92 6.37 -8.36 6.34
C ALA A 92 5.37 -8.84 7.41
N VAL A 93 4.41 -7.99 7.79
CA VAL A 93 3.31 -8.38 8.70
C VAL A 93 2.41 -9.41 8.03
N LEU A 94 2.00 -9.17 6.79
CA LEU A 94 1.16 -10.10 6.03
C LEU A 94 1.85 -11.46 5.85
N LYS A 95 3.14 -11.46 5.48
CA LYS A 95 3.92 -12.71 5.35
C LYS A 95 3.94 -13.49 6.66
N ARG A 96 4.10 -12.81 7.78
CA ARG A 96 4.06 -13.43 9.11
C ARG A 96 2.69 -14.04 9.43
N LEU A 97 1.59 -13.37 9.08
CA LEU A 97 0.23 -13.90 9.25
C LEU A 97 0.01 -15.13 8.35
N ILE A 98 0.46 -15.06 7.10
CA ILE A 98 0.41 -16.20 6.18
C ILE A 98 1.16 -17.41 6.75
N ASP A 99 2.39 -17.21 7.24
CA ASP A 99 3.24 -18.29 7.72
C ASP A 99 2.78 -18.90 9.05
N ASN A 100 2.23 -18.08 9.95
CA ASN A 100 1.89 -18.51 11.30
C ASN A 100 0.42 -18.90 11.49
N GLU A 101 -0.47 -18.40 10.64
CA GLU A 101 -1.92 -18.58 10.78
C GLU A 101 -2.50 -19.24 9.54
N PHE A 102 -2.53 -18.56 8.39
CA PHE A 102 -3.23 -19.04 7.19
C PHE A 102 -2.73 -20.39 6.69
N THR A 103 -1.42 -20.51 6.44
CA THR A 103 -0.86 -21.75 5.89
C THR A 103 -0.98 -22.94 6.87
N PRO A 104 -0.72 -22.79 8.19
CA PRO A 104 -0.96 -23.86 9.15
C PRO A 104 -2.42 -24.30 9.27
N GLU A 105 -3.36 -23.37 9.17
CA GLU A 105 -4.79 -23.65 9.30
C GLU A 105 -5.38 -24.28 8.02
N THR A 106 -4.99 -23.78 6.85
CA THR A 106 -5.56 -24.22 5.56
C THR A 106 -4.77 -25.31 4.88
N GLY A 107 -3.48 -25.48 5.23
CA GLY A 107 -2.53 -26.36 4.52
C GLY A 107 -2.08 -25.81 3.16
N THR A 108 -2.57 -24.63 2.75
CA THR A 108 -2.28 -24.03 1.44
C THR A 108 -1.03 -23.17 1.50
N PRO A 109 0.05 -23.51 0.77
CA PRO A 109 1.22 -22.66 0.68
C PRO A 109 0.90 -21.38 -0.13
N VAL A 110 1.53 -20.27 0.23
CA VAL A 110 1.33 -18.98 -0.42
C VAL A 110 2.66 -18.43 -0.91
N GLN A 111 2.73 -18.06 -2.17
CA GLN A 111 3.82 -17.28 -2.75
C GLN A 111 3.42 -15.81 -2.78
N LEU A 112 3.98 -15.03 -1.88
CA LEU A 112 3.73 -13.59 -1.80
C LEU A 112 4.77 -12.83 -2.61
N SER A 113 4.31 -11.99 -3.53
CA SER A 113 5.17 -11.13 -4.36
C SER A 113 4.75 -9.67 -4.27
N LEU A 114 5.73 -8.76 -4.24
CA LEU A 114 5.51 -7.32 -4.31
C LEU A 114 5.71 -6.86 -5.75
N VAL A 115 4.65 -6.38 -6.37
CA VAL A 115 4.69 -5.87 -7.74
C VAL A 115 4.52 -4.36 -7.71
N SER A 116 5.55 -3.63 -8.12
CA SER A 116 5.50 -2.18 -8.23
C SER A 116 4.98 -1.78 -9.61
N GLY A 117 4.03 -0.86 -9.64
CA GLY A 117 3.38 -0.39 -10.86
C GLY A 117 2.05 -1.12 -11.12
N GLY A 118 0.93 -0.50 -10.74
CA GLY A 118 -0.42 -1.04 -10.97
C GLY A 118 -0.70 -1.38 -12.44
N GLN A 119 -0.03 -0.72 -13.39
CA GLN A 119 -0.11 -1.06 -14.80
C GLN A 119 0.53 -2.41 -15.13
N ILE A 120 1.64 -2.77 -14.48
CA ILE A 120 2.32 -4.07 -14.71
C ILE A 120 1.42 -5.20 -14.26
N MET A 121 0.81 -5.07 -13.08
CA MET A 121 -0.14 -6.04 -12.56
C MET A 121 -1.34 -6.20 -13.51
N THR A 122 -1.94 -5.10 -13.93
CA THR A 122 -3.06 -5.09 -14.88
C THR A 122 -2.70 -5.77 -16.21
N GLN A 123 -1.53 -5.46 -16.77
CA GLN A 123 -1.07 -6.06 -18.03
C GLN A 123 -0.82 -7.56 -17.89
N ALA A 124 -0.23 -7.99 -16.78
CA ALA A 124 0.03 -9.42 -16.51
C ALA A 124 -1.30 -10.19 -16.35
N ILE A 125 -2.27 -9.65 -15.63
CA ILE A 125 -3.60 -10.25 -15.49
C ILE A 125 -4.28 -10.40 -16.86
N LEU A 126 -4.29 -9.33 -17.66
CA LEU A 126 -4.88 -9.36 -19.01
C LEU A 126 -4.15 -10.30 -19.98
N ALA A 127 -2.86 -10.54 -19.76
CA ALA A 127 -2.07 -11.51 -20.52
C ALA A 127 -2.23 -12.97 -20.03
N GLY A 128 -3.04 -13.24 -19.01
CA GLY A 128 -3.19 -14.56 -18.39
C GLY A 128 -1.98 -15.03 -17.57
N ALA A 129 -1.07 -14.12 -17.24
CA ALA A 129 0.12 -14.37 -16.44
C ALA A 129 0.04 -13.72 -15.04
N GLY A 130 -1.16 -13.31 -14.65
CA GLY A 130 -1.42 -12.68 -13.36
C GLY A 130 -1.36 -13.65 -12.17
N PRO A 131 -1.54 -13.12 -10.95
CA PRO A 131 -1.65 -13.92 -9.72
C PRO A 131 -3.00 -14.62 -9.63
N ASP A 132 -3.13 -15.51 -8.66
CA ASP A 132 -4.42 -16.08 -8.28
C ASP A 132 -5.22 -15.09 -7.43
N VAL A 133 -4.52 -14.28 -6.63
CA VAL A 133 -5.10 -13.20 -5.82
C VAL A 133 -4.25 -11.93 -5.91
N ALA A 134 -4.88 -10.79 -6.16
CA ALA A 134 -4.25 -9.47 -6.06
C ALA A 134 -4.77 -8.74 -4.83
N ILE A 135 -3.87 -8.15 -4.03
CA ILE A 135 -4.19 -7.40 -2.82
C ILE A 135 -3.61 -5.99 -2.88
N PHE A 136 -4.18 -5.08 -2.10
CA PHE A 136 -3.83 -3.65 -2.08
C PHE A 136 -3.95 -2.99 -3.46
N ALA A 137 -4.91 -3.46 -4.27
CA ALA A 137 -5.22 -2.81 -5.54
C ALA A 137 -5.79 -1.40 -5.31
N ASP A 138 -5.57 -0.50 -6.27
CA ASP A 138 -6.25 0.78 -6.24
C ASP A 138 -7.75 0.61 -6.54
N GLU A 139 -8.54 1.61 -6.17
CA GLU A 139 -10.01 1.57 -6.22
C GLU A 139 -10.59 1.36 -7.64
N ALA A 140 -9.85 1.80 -8.68
CA ALA A 140 -10.32 1.73 -10.06
C ALA A 140 -9.93 0.41 -10.76
N THR A 141 -8.89 -0.27 -10.31
CA THR A 141 -8.37 -1.49 -10.95
C THR A 141 -9.38 -2.63 -10.97
N PRO A 142 -10.11 -2.97 -9.89
CA PRO A 142 -11.07 -4.07 -9.91
C PRO A 142 -12.17 -3.87 -10.95
N ILE A 143 -12.77 -2.69 -11.04
CA ILE A 143 -13.82 -2.40 -12.02
C ILE A 143 -13.28 -2.45 -13.45
N ASN A 144 -12.12 -1.86 -13.71
CA ASN A 144 -11.51 -1.92 -15.03
C ASN A 144 -11.21 -3.36 -15.50
N LEU A 145 -10.85 -4.24 -14.60
CA LEU A 145 -10.59 -5.65 -14.89
C LEU A 145 -11.88 -6.47 -15.02
N SER A 146 -12.91 -6.20 -14.20
CA SER A 146 -14.21 -6.88 -14.28
C SER A 146 -14.91 -6.58 -15.62
N MET A 147 -14.89 -5.32 -16.07
CA MET A 147 -15.42 -4.92 -17.40
C MET A 147 -14.75 -5.65 -18.57
N ARG A 148 -13.56 -6.21 -18.35
CA ARG A 148 -12.80 -6.98 -19.34
C ARG A 148 -12.92 -8.49 -19.14
N GLY A 149 -13.73 -8.93 -18.18
CA GLY A 149 -13.89 -10.35 -17.84
C GLY A 149 -12.61 -10.99 -17.30
N ALA A 150 -11.75 -10.22 -16.64
CA ALA A 150 -10.45 -10.67 -16.11
C ALA A 150 -10.47 -10.98 -14.61
N LEU A 151 -11.62 -10.83 -13.96
CA LEU A 151 -11.83 -11.16 -12.55
C LEU A 151 -13.03 -12.09 -12.41
N GLU A 152 -12.99 -12.91 -11.37
CA GLU A 152 -14.09 -13.76 -10.96
C GLU A 152 -15.11 -12.97 -10.12
N ASP A 153 -16.38 -13.30 -10.25
CA ASP A 153 -17.45 -12.78 -9.41
C ASP A 153 -17.42 -13.45 -8.05
N LEU A 154 -17.03 -12.70 -7.01
CA LEU A 154 -16.89 -13.20 -5.65
C LEU A 154 -18.24 -13.55 -5.01
N SER A 155 -19.34 -12.95 -5.46
CA SER A 155 -20.68 -13.24 -4.94
C SER A 155 -21.16 -14.66 -5.25
N ALA A 156 -20.56 -15.31 -6.25
CA ALA A 156 -20.84 -16.68 -6.61
C ALA A 156 -20.19 -17.74 -5.70
N TYR A 157 -19.26 -17.35 -4.84
CA TYR A 157 -18.52 -18.28 -3.99
C TYR A 157 -19.24 -18.59 -2.67
N PRO A 158 -19.16 -19.85 -2.19
CA PRO A 158 -19.67 -20.20 -0.87
C PRO A 158 -18.99 -19.38 0.23
N GLY A 159 -19.77 -18.91 1.21
CA GLY A 159 -19.25 -18.11 2.32
C GLY A 159 -19.18 -16.60 2.05
N TYR A 160 -19.50 -16.16 0.84
CA TYR A 160 -19.53 -14.73 0.52
C TYR A 160 -20.50 -13.95 1.42
N GLU A 161 -21.69 -14.46 1.67
CA GLU A 161 -22.71 -13.82 2.53
C GLU A 161 -22.19 -13.63 3.96
N GLU A 162 -21.51 -14.63 4.53
CA GLU A 162 -20.93 -14.54 5.88
C GLU A 162 -19.78 -13.50 5.94
N LEU A 163 -19.05 -13.35 4.83
CA LEU A 163 -17.98 -12.39 4.73
C LEU A 163 -18.52 -10.95 4.64
N THR A 164 -19.65 -10.73 3.99
CA THR A 164 -20.25 -9.39 3.83
C THR A 164 -20.68 -8.78 5.16
N ASP A 165 -20.99 -9.59 6.16
CA ASP A 165 -21.36 -9.12 7.50
C ASP A 165 -20.23 -8.36 8.22
N TRP A 166 -18.98 -8.49 7.74
CA TRP A 166 -17.82 -7.79 8.29
C TRP A 166 -17.67 -6.37 7.76
N PHE A 167 -18.43 -5.99 6.73
CA PHE A 167 -18.29 -4.72 6.03
C PHE A 167 -19.61 -3.94 6.03
N TYR A 168 -19.51 -2.63 5.93
CA TYR A 168 -20.68 -1.83 5.60
C TYR A 168 -21.12 -2.10 4.15
N PRO A 169 -22.42 -2.25 3.87
CA PRO A 169 -22.91 -2.51 2.51
C PRO A 169 -22.41 -1.50 1.47
N SER A 170 -22.29 -0.23 1.85
CA SER A 170 -21.77 0.82 0.97
C SER A 170 -20.30 0.65 0.58
N ALA A 171 -19.54 -0.16 1.31
CA ALA A 171 -18.13 -0.41 0.99
C ALA A 171 -17.94 -1.26 -0.28
N PHE A 172 -18.96 -2.01 -0.69
CA PHE A 172 -18.92 -2.81 -1.92
C PHE A 172 -19.29 -2.02 -3.17
N THR A 173 -19.95 -0.88 -3.04
CA THR A 173 -20.43 -0.07 -4.18
C THR A 173 -19.34 0.20 -5.24
N PRO A 174 -18.08 0.51 -4.90
CA PRO A 174 -17.03 0.72 -5.90
C PRO A 174 -16.60 -0.56 -6.64
N TYR A 175 -17.00 -1.73 -6.17
CA TYR A 175 -16.59 -3.04 -6.69
C TYR A 175 -17.72 -3.83 -7.33
N GLU A 176 -18.90 -3.22 -7.42
CA GLU A 176 -20.07 -3.80 -8.07
C GLU A 176 -20.10 -3.46 -9.57
N TYR A 177 -20.27 -4.48 -10.39
CA TYR A 177 -20.44 -4.32 -11.83
C TYR A 177 -21.43 -5.37 -12.37
N GLU A 178 -22.45 -4.95 -13.11
CA GLU A 178 -23.50 -5.82 -13.68
C GLU A 178 -24.12 -6.81 -12.67
N GLY A 179 -24.21 -6.42 -11.39
CA GLY A 179 -24.80 -7.23 -10.32
C GLY A 179 -23.86 -8.25 -9.70
N GLY A 180 -22.60 -8.33 -10.13
CA GLY A 180 -21.54 -9.12 -9.49
C GLY A 180 -20.61 -8.26 -8.65
N ILE A 181 -19.89 -8.88 -7.71
CA ILE A 181 -18.89 -8.24 -6.84
C ILE A 181 -17.50 -8.79 -7.18
N TYR A 182 -16.59 -7.90 -7.56
CA TYR A 182 -15.30 -8.29 -8.12
C TYR A 182 -14.09 -7.98 -7.24
N ALA A 183 -14.30 -7.37 -6.07
CA ALA A 183 -13.27 -7.19 -5.05
C ALA A 183 -13.88 -7.05 -3.66
N LEU A 184 -13.03 -7.22 -2.65
CA LEU A 184 -13.36 -6.96 -1.25
C LEU A 184 -12.70 -5.66 -0.80
N PRO A 185 -13.37 -4.84 0.00
CA PRO A 185 -12.80 -3.62 0.56
C PRO A 185 -11.75 -3.96 1.61
N GLU A 186 -10.48 -3.69 1.33
CA GLU A 186 -9.38 -3.92 2.29
C GLU A 186 -9.20 -2.74 3.25
N THR A 187 -9.44 -1.52 2.76
CA THR A 187 -9.26 -0.30 3.52
C THR A 187 -10.42 0.65 3.29
N GLN A 188 -10.76 1.38 4.33
CA GLN A 188 -11.72 2.48 4.24
C GLN A 188 -11.00 3.79 4.50
N LEU A 189 -11.04 4.69 3.53
CA LEU A 189 -10.50 6.03 3.65
C LEU A 189 -11.64 7.02 3.90
N TYR A 190 -11.52 7.82 4.92
CA TYR A 190 -12.47 8.87 5.22
C TYR A 190 -11.75 10.13 5.70
N ASN A 191 -12.34 11.27 5.40
CA ASN A 191 -11.79 12.54 5.83
C ASN A 191 -12.13 12.79 7.29
N MET A 192 -11.12 13.17 8.09
CA MET A 192 -11.27 13.54 9.50
C MET A 192 -10.69 14.92 9.73
N LEU A 193 -11.36 15.67 10.58
CA LEU A 193 -10.83 16.93 11.08
C LEU A 193 -9.93 16.68 12.29
N PHE A 194 -8.66 17.03 12.16
CA PHE A 194 -7.72 17.05 13.28
C PHE A 194 -7.53 18.49 13.73
N TYR A 195 -7.56 18.74 15.02
CA TYR A 195 -7.33 20.05 15.58
C TYR A 195 -6.45 20.00 16.84
N ARG A 196 -5.74 21.08 17.10
CA ARG A 196 -4.93 21.23 18.30
C ARG A 196 -5.83 21.64 19.47
N THR A 197 -5.96 20.76 20.45
CA THR A 197 -6.81 20.98 21.63
C THR A 197 -6.33 22.17 22.46
N ASP A 198 -5.02 22.34 22.62
CA ASP A 198 -4.44 23.48 23.34
C ASP A 198 -4.79 24.85 22.72
N VAL A 199 -4.76 24.94 21.38
CA VAL A 199 -5.15 26.16 20.65
C VAL A 199 -6.64 26.42 20.78
N PHE A 200 -7.47 25.38 20.69
CA PHE A 200 -8.91 25.52 20.83
C PHE A 200 -9.32 25.96 22.24
N GLU A 201 -8.64 25.44 23.28
CA GLU A 201 -8.82 25.85 24.66
C GLU A 201 -8.40 27.31 24.86
N GLU A 202 -7.22 27.73 24.36
CA GLU A 202 -6.72 29.10 24.46
C GLU A 202 -7.66 30.11 23.79
N LEU A 203 -8.19 29.78 22.61
CA LEU A 203 -9.09 30.64 21.84
C LEU A 203 -10.57 30.45 22.20
N GLN A 204 -10.88 29.62 23.18
CA GLN A 204 -12.25 29.28 23.62
C GLN A 204 -13.12 28.76 22.45
N LEU A 205 -12.54 27.96 21.55
CA LEU A 205 -13.22 27.35 20.43
C LEU A 205 -13.69 25.95 20.80
N THR A 206 -14.78 25.52 20.17
CA THR A 206 -15.25 24.16 20.17
C THR A 206 -15.04 23.53 18.81
N ALA A 207 -14.87 22.20 18.76
CA ALA A 207 -14.78 21.49 17.48
C ALA A 207 -16.05 21.75 16.65
N PRO A 208 -15.92 22.14 15.37
CA PRO A 208 -17.07 22.44 14.52
C PRO A 208 -17.90 21.19 14.26
N ALA A 209 -19.21 21.29 14.43
CA ALA A 209 -20.17 20.23 14.13
C ALA A 209 -20.86 20.41 12.76
N SER A 210 -20.73 21.60 12.19
CA SER A 210 -21.31 21.96 10.90
C SER A 210 -20.31 22.78 10.06
N TRP A 211 -20.59 22.96 8.79
CA TRP A 211 -19.79 23.85 7.93
C TRP A 211 -19.89 25.32 8.35
N ASP A 212 -21.03 25.75 8.88
CA ASP A 212 -21.17 27.10 9.42
C ASP A 212 -20.26 27.32 10.63
N ASP A 213 -20.21 26.34 11.56
CA ASP A 213 -19.27 26.39 12.69
C ASP A 213 -17.82 26.38 12.19
N PHE A 214 -17.54 25.59 11.17
CA PHE A 214 -16.19 25.51 10.56
C PHE A 214 -15.74 26.87 10.04
N PHE A 215 -16.59 27.61 9.35
CA PHE A 215 -16.27 28.97 8.87
C PHE A 215 -16.06 29.97 10.01
N VAL A 216 -16.82 29.88 11.10
CA VAL A 216 -16.62 30.70 12.30
C VAL A 216 -15.27 30.40 12.95
N VAL A 217 -14.96 29.11 13.14
CA VAL A 217 -13.66 28.65 13.68
C VAL A 217 -12.53 29.10 12.78
N SER A 218 -12.65 28.88 11.47
CA SER A 218 -11.66 29.29 10.47
C SER A 218 -11.34 30.78 10.54
N SER A 219 -12.38 31.62 10.59
CA SER A 219 -12.23 33.07 10.72
C SER A 219 -11.51 33.48 12.02
N THR A 220 -11.77 32.79 13.12
CA THR A 220 -11.11 33.08 14.40
C THR A 220 -9.64 32.64 14.38
N LEU A 221 -9.34 31.50 13.82
CA LEU A 221 -7.97 31.02 13.66
C LEU A 221 -7.14 31.94 12.77
N GLN A 222 -7.68 32.37 11.63
CA GLN A 222 -7.01 33.32 10.73
C GLN A 222 -6.71 34.68 11.40
N LYS A 223 -7.61 35.22 12.23
CA LYS A 223 -7.37 36.45 13.01
C LYS A 223 -6.21 36.27 13.99
N ASN A 224 -5.93 35.09 14.44
CA ASN A 224 -4.81 34.74 15.32
C ASN A 224 -3.58 34.21 14.56
N HIS A 225 -3.50 34.46 13.24
CA HIS A 225 -2.39 34.02 12.37
C HIS A 225 -2.17 32.52 12.36
N LEU A 226 -3.24 31.74 12.49
CA LEU A 226 -3.25 30.29 12.38
C LEU A 226 -3.97 29.87 11.09
N ASP A 227 -3.44 28.85 10.44
CA ASP A 227 -3.98 28.35 9.18
C ASP A 227 -4.80 27.08 9.38
N ILE A 228 -5.81 26.92 8.52
CA ILE A 228 -6.54 25.66 8.34
C ILE A 228 -6.10 25.03 7.03
N GLY A 229 -5.62 23.79 7.09
CA GLY A 229 -5.29 23.00 5.92
C GLY A 229 -6.50 22.19 5.46
N ILE A 230 -7.07 22.53 4.31
CA ILE A 230 -7.98 21.66 3.58
C ILE A 230 -7.19 21.13 2.38
N PRO A 231 -7.04 19.79 2.20
CA PRO A 231 -6.38 19.26 1.03
C PRO A 231 -7.10 19.67 -0.27
N GLU A 232 -6.34 20.07 -1.28
CA GLU A 232 -6.85 20.31 -2.63
C GLU A 232 -6.97 18.96 -3.37
N ASP A 233 -7.96 18.15 -2.98
CA ASP A 233 -8.17 16.81 -3.50
C ASP A 233 -9.61 16.70 -4.03
N ILE A 234 -9.77 15.96 -5.14
CA ILE A 234 -11.07 15.65 -5.72
C ILE A 234 -12.01 14.98 -4.71
N LYS A 235 -11.49 14.13 -3.83
CA LYS A 235 -12.28 13.43 -2.80
C LYS A 235 -12.87 14.38 -1.76
N ILE A 236 -12.19 15.48 -1.46
CA ILE A 236 -12.77 16.54 -0.63
C ILE A 236 -13.96 17.20 -1.34
N PHE A 237 -13.79 17.52 -2.62
CA PHE A 237 -14.88 18.08 -3.43
C PHE A 237 -16.07 17.12 -3.52
N GLU A 238 -15.83 15.83 -3.78
CA GLU A 238 -16.87 14.80 -3.78
C GLU A 238 -17.60 14.75 -2.43
N SER A 239 -16.86 14.75 -1.32
CA SER A 239 -17.43 14.76 0.02
C SER A 239 -18.31 15.99 0.25
N LEU A 240 -17.89 17.18 -0.20
CA LEU A 240 -18.67 18.43 -0.07
C LEU A 240 -19.96 18.37 -0.89
N VAL A 241 -19.92 17.84 -2.10
CA VAL A 241 -21.10 17.69 -2.96
C VAL A 241 -22.11 16.76 -2.30
N LEU A 242 -21.66 15.57 -1.84
CA LEU A 242 -22.53 14.58 -1.20
C LEU A 242 -23.10 15.08 0.12
N GLN A 243 -22.31 15.73 0.96
CA GLN A 243 -22.77 16.33 2.24
C GLN A 243 -23.82 17.43 2.02
N ASN A 244 -23.77 18.09 0.87
CA ASN A 244 -24.75 19.12 0.52
C ASN A 244 -25.98 18.54 -0.23
N GLY A 245 -26.12 17.21 -0.27
CA GLY A 245 -27.24 16.52 -0.92
C GLY A 245 -27.16 16.48 -2.44
N GLY A 246 -25.97 16.75 -3.01
CA GLY A 246 -25.72 16.61 -4.44
C GLY A 246 -25.41 15.18 -4.84
N GLU A 247 -25.57 14.89 -6.12
CA GLU A 247 -25.25 13.63 -6.76
C GLU A 247 -24.39 13.90 -8.00
N PHE A 248 -23.45 12.98 -8.32
CA PHE A 248 -22.61 13.09 -9.51
C PHE A 248 -23.27 12.45 -10.74
N PHE A 249 -24.12 11.45 -10.53
CA PHE A 249 -24.81 10.72 -11.58
C PHE A 249 -26.30 10.65 -11.27
N ALA A 250 -27.14 10.70 -12.31
CA ALA A 250 -28.55 10.45 -12.14
C ALA A 250 -28.80 8.98 -11.76
N PRO A 251 -29.82 8.69 -10.92
CA PRO A 251 -30.19 7.33 -10.61
C PRO A 251 -30.44 6.49 -11.87
N GLY A 252 -29.69 5.43 -12.06
CA GLY A 252 -29.83 4.51 -13.20
C GLY A 252 -28.94 4.79 -14.41
N ASN A 253 -27.95 5.67 -14.29
CA ASN A 253 -26.90 5.87 -15.29
C ASN A 253 -25.55 5.39 -14.77
#